data_05ea9d420e8f66ad631531dd6db3ac0e
#
_entry.id   05ea9d420e8f66ad631531dd6db3ac0e
#
_cell.length_a   1.000
_cell.length_b   1.000
_cell.length_c   1.000
_cell.angle_alpha   90.00
_cell.angle_beta   90.00
_cell.angle_gamma   90.00
#
_symmetry.space_group_name_H-M   'P 1'
#
loop_
_entity.id
_entity.type
_entity.pdbx_description
1 polymer ?
#
loop_
_entity_poly.entity_id
_entity_poly.type
_entity_poly.pdbx_seq_one_letter_code
_entity_poly.pdbx_strand_id
1 'polypeptide(L)'
;MRPSPRVSVTVALAAALTCLTCTAGAASEDRAPRTERISVAPDGTGGNHHSVDPSVSADGRVVAFMSSATNLMPGTDVPTSVFYRTAAGAPLKRVVVPGESTMLPRVSDSGRHLTFTSYSAATQKYSVHVMNLRTGRVDPVAPALEDGYRANYGAAPLSADGRYVAFVAETAADENGTSHCRVMLLDRRTQRLWRAGPPTDRDCQDISMSADGRKVAYRVGYSGPSDGDAADILVYDRVTGRTVQADVTYNGAPADRSALSPVLSADGSKVGFDSVATNLVPGTDPNGDSGTSWNAFVRDLRTGTLQRYDGRSPTDLTLVSDLSADGSKLLLNTADADRRTLGLVLREPRTGHEELLSPGQDGKPVTVGRAALSTDGSTAVFDSYHPHLVPDDKNLIGDVFVRTLR
;
A
#
# COMPACT_ATOMS: atom_id res chain seq x y z
N MET A 1 -51.18 84.86 -26.16
CA MET A 1 -49.89 84.34 -25.80
C MET A 1 -49.93 82.84 -25.96
N ARG A 2 -49.26 82.31 -26.93
CA ARG A 2 -49.20 80.86 -27.21
C ARG A 2 -47.85 80.25 -26.65
N PRO A 3 -47.86 79.17 -25.99
CA PRO A 3 -46.63 78.56 -25.57
C PRO A 3 -46.01 77.68 -26.71
N SER A 4 -44.71 77.75 -26.87
CA SER A 4 -43.88 77.02 -27.81
C SER A 4 -43.74 75.55 -27.43
N PRO A 5 -43.57 74.66 -28.40
CA PRO A 5 -43.42 73.25 -28.13
C PRO A 5 -41.98 72.90 -27.71
N ARG A 6 -41.90 72.06 -26.67
CA ARG A 6 -40.63 71.41 -26.24
C ARG A 6 -40.37 70.20 -27.14
N VAL A 7 -39.22 70.19 -27.82
CA VAL A 7 -38.69 69.03 -28.53
C VAL A 7 -37.98 68.19 -27.56
N SER A 8 -38.45 66.92 -27.35
CA SER A 8 -37.76 65.90 -26.59
C SER A 8 -36.94 65.08 -27.56
N VAL A 9 -35.62 65.13 -27.38
CA VAL A 9 -34.66 64.22 -28.09
C VAL A 9 -34.50 62.97 -27.24
N THR A 10 -35.00 61.82 -27.74
CA THR A 10 -34.79 60.50 -27.15
C THR A 10 -33.51 59.92 -27.72
N VAL A 11 -32.47 59.84 -26.90
CA VAL A 11 -31.24 59.12 -27.25
C VAL A 11 -31.45 57.66 -26.90
N ALA A 12 -31.55 56.82 -27.89
CA ALA A 12 -31.59 55.37 -27.73
C ALA A 12 -30.14 54.85 -27.55
N LEU A 13 -29.81 54.47 -26.33
CA LEU A 13 -28.56 53.78 -26.04
C LEU A 13 -28.74 52.26 -26.32
N ALA A 14 -28.21 51.77 -27.45
CA ALA A 14 -28.12 50.33 -27.72
C ALA A 14 -26.97 49.75 -26.95
N ALA A 15 -27.24 49.05 -25.84
CA ALA A 15 -26.28 48.24 -25.13
C ALA A 15 -26.13 46.89 -25.86
N ALA A 16 -25.06 46.73 -26.58
CA ALA A 16 -24.66 45.40 -27.10
C ALA A 16 -24.10 44.53 -25.94
N LEU A 17 -24.93 43.61 -25.43
CA LEU A 17 -24.48 42.57 -24.49
C LEU A 17 -23.78 41.50 -25.31
N THR A 18 -22.45 41.56 -25.38
CA THR A 18 -21.62 40.42 -25.82
C THR A 18 -21.55 39.41 -24.67
N CYS A 19 -22.38 38.38 -24.76
CA CYS A 19 -22.26 37.18 -23.91
C CYS A 19 -20.98 36.45 -24.29
N LEU A 20 -19.88 36.68 -23.55
CA LEU A 20 -18.74 35.76 -23.57
C LEU A 20 -19.17 34.49 -22.82
N THR A 21 -19.63 33.48 -23.56
CA THR A 21 -19.74 32.14 -23.04
C THR A 21 -18.32 31.60 -22.89
N CYS A 22 -17.71 31.78 -21.72
CA CYS A 22 -16.58 30.95 -21.31
C CYS A 22 -17.08 29.52 -21.14
N THR A 23 -17.04 28.72 -22.20
CA THR A 23 -17.02 27.30 -22.10
C THR A 23 -15.64 26.93 -21.58
N ALA A 24 -15.49 26.86 -20.27
CA ALA A 24 -14.42 26.09 -19.64
C ALA A 24 -14.72 24.62 -19.89
N GLY A 25 -14.46 24.16 -21.10
CA GLY A 25 -14.24 22.77 -21.39
C GLY A 25 -12.93 22.41 -20.70
N ALA A 26 -13.00 21.89 -19.49
CA ALA A 26 -11.93 21.06 -18.97
C ALA A 26 -11.86 19.82 -19.88
N ALA A 27 -11.10 19.93 -20.97
CA ALA A 27 -10.59 18.75 -21.64
C ALA A 27 -9.77 18.02 -20.57
N SER A 28 -10.29 16.92 -20.08
CA SER A 28 -9.45 15.88 -19.48
C SER A 28 -8.50 15.49 -20.62
N GLU A 29 -7.29 16.05 -20.64
CA GLU A 29 -6.22 15.52 -21.46
C GLU A 29 -6.13 14.05 -21.07
N ASP A 30 -6.48 13.19 -21.99
CA ASP A 30 -6.31 11.73 -21.92
C ASP A 30 -4.78 11.50 -21.94
N ARG A 31 -4.14 11.72 -20.80
CA ARG A 31 -2.70 11.56 -20.64
C ARG A 31 -2.41 10.09 -20.75
N ALA A 32 -1.66 9.71 -21.76
CA ALA A 32 -1.12 8.35 -21.89
C ALA A 32 -0.46 7.91 -20.56
N PRO A 33 -0.62 6.64 -20.17
CA PRO A 33 0.02 6.11 -18.98
C PRO A 33 1.51 6.42 -18.96
N ARG A 34 2.02 7.00 -17.88
CA ARG A 34 3.41 7.42 -17.75
C ARG A 34 4.05 6.82 -16.51
N THR A 35 5.26 6.27 -16.68
CA THR A 35 6.12 5.85 -15.56
C THR A 35 7.19 6.91 -15.31
N GLU A 36 7.37 7.27 -14.05
CA GLU A 36 8.34 8.26 -13.58
C GLU A 36 9.12 7.69 -12.40
N ARG A 37 10.47 7.80 -12.42
CA ARG A 37 11.30 7.52 -11.26
C ARG A 37 11.20 8.66 -10.27
N ILE A 38 10.97 8.34 -8.99
CA ILE A 38 10.82 9.34 -7.92
C ILE A 38 11.96 9.35 -6.90
N SER A 39 12.76 8.29 -6.87
CA SER A 39 13.99 8.18 -6.06
C SER A 39 15.15 8.93 -6.74
N VAL A 40 14.97 10.24 -6.92
CA VAL A 40 15.94 11.11 -7.62
C VAL A 40 16.48 12.19 -6.71
N ALA A 41 17.77 12.46 -6.85
CA ALA A 41 18.45 13.58 -6.17
C ALA A 41 17.99 14.94 -6.75
N PRO A 42 18.28 16.07 -6.07
CA PRO A 42 17.90 17.40 -6.55
C PRO A 42 18.46 17.79 -7.93
N ASP A 43 19.56 17.18 -8.35
CA ASP A 43 20.18 17.37 -9.68
C ASP A 43 19.56 16.46 -10.77
N GLY A 44 18.56 15.64 -10.41
CA GLY A 44 17.88 14.69 -11.31
C GLY A 44 18.58 13.34 -11.43
N THR A 45 19.72 13.12 -10.79
CA THR A 45 20.37 11.80 -10.80
C THR A 45 19.61 10.81 -9.92
N GLY A 46 19.66 9.52 -10.26
CA GLY A 46 19.09 8.44 -9.44
C GLY A 46 19.76 8.31 -8.09
N GLY A 47 19.08 7.63 -7.17
CA GLY A 47 19.67 7.27 -5.89
C GLY A 47 20.94 6.44 -6.07
N ASN A 48 21.97 6.68 -5.24
CA ASN A 48 23.21 5.92 -5.26
C ASN A 48 23.17 4.61 -4.46
N HIS A 49 22.03 4.34 -3.80
CA HIS A 49 21.71 3.10 -3.09
C HIS A 49 20.21 2.80 -3.20
N HIS A 50 19.79 1.61 -2.73
CA HIS A 50 18.44 1.11 -2.88
C HIS A 50 17.38 2.01 -2.27
N SER A 51 16.30 2.20 -3.04
CA SER A 51 15.04 2.82 -2.65
C SER A 51 13.94 1.80 -2.87
N VAL A 52 13.14 1.49 -1.84
CA VAL A 52 12.17 0.37 -1.83
C VAL A 52 10.97 0.68 -0.93
N ASP A 53 10.00 -0.24 -0.89
CA ASP A 53 8.84 -0.24 -0.01
C ASP A 53 7.98 1.02 -0.16
N PRO A 54 7.47 1.30 -1.37
CA PRO A 54 6.65 2.46 -1.64
C PRO A 54 5.27 2.37 -1.00
N SER A 55 4.69 3.52 -0.70
CA SER A 55 3.31 3.70 -0.24
C SER A 55 2.72 4.96 -0.84
N VAL A 56 1.40 4.98 -1.09
CA VAL A 56 0.72 6.05 -1.82
C VAL A 56 -0.61 6.42 -1.16
N SER A 57 -1.01 7.71 -1.26
CA SER A 57 -2.33 8.18 -0.83
C SER A 57 -3.45 7.79 -1.81
N ALA A 58 -4.71 7.89 -1.36
CA ALA A 58 -5.86 7.50 -2.17
C ALA A 58 -5.97 8.22 -3.51
N ASP A 59 -5.50 9.45 -3.61
CA ASP A 59 -5.50 10.30 -4.81
C ASP A 59 -4.19 10.26 -5.61
N GLY A 60 -3.26 9.37 -5.25
CA GLY A 60 -1.96 9.22 -5.91
C GLY A 60 -0.95 10.35 -5.69
N ARG A 61 -1.31 11.39 -4.95
CA ARG A 61 -0.49 12.61 -4.83
C ARG A 61 0.68 12.46 -3.87
N VAL A 62 0.43 11.86 -2.72
CA VAL A 62 1.45 11.67 -1.69
C VAL A 62 2.06 10.30 -1.87
N VAL A 63 3.37 10.26 -2.05
CA VAL A 63 4.15 9.02 -2.15
C VAL A 63 5.26 9.06 -1.12
N ALA A 64 5.44 7.95 -0.43
CA ALA A 64 6.55 7.74 0.51
C ALA A 64 7.27 6.43 0.19
N PHE A 65 8.55 6.36 0.49
CA PHE A 65 9.38 5.17 0.32
C PHE A 65 10.57 5.21 1.28
N MET A 66 11.22 4.09 1.49
CA MET A 66 12.47 4.07 2.24
C MET A 66 13.68 3.99 1.31
N SER A 67 14.80 4.60 1.71
CA SER A 67 16.04 4.58 0.93
C SER A 67 17.28 4.60 1.82
N SER A 68 18.31 3.90 1.37
CA SER A 68 19.67 3.99 1.90
C SER A 68 20.59 4.91 1.06
N ALA A 69 20.02 5.57 0.03
CA ALA A 69 20.79 6.49 -0.81
C ALA A 69 21.19 7.76 -0.06
N THR A 70 22.47 8.13 -0.16
CA THR A 70 23.04 9.29 0.53
C THR A 70 22.96 10.57 -0.30
N ASN A 71 22.68 10.47 -1.61
CA ASN A 71 22.61 11.62 -2.52
C ASN A 71 21.20 12.19 -2.68
N LEU A 72 20.13 11.49 -2.24
CA LEU A 72 18.76 12.01 -2.34
C LEU A 72 18.58 13.29 -1.54
N MET A 73 19.19 13.38 -0.38
CA MET A 73 19.32 14.60 0.42
C MET A 73 20.63 14.55 1.21
N PRO A 74 21.41 15.65 1.28
CA PRO A 74 22.66 15.68 2.04
C PRO A 74 22.40 15.59 3.56
N GLY A 75 23.41 15.15 4.32
CA GLY A 75 23.40 15.14 5.79
C GLY A 75 22.60 13.97 6.39
N THR A 76 22.78 12.74 5.88
CA THR A 76 22.28 11.53 6.52
C THR A 76 23.40 10.87 7.30
N ASP A 77 23.22 10.77 8.62
CA ASP A 77 24.12 10.03 9.51
C ASP A 77 23.59 8.64 9.86
N VAL A 78 22.48 8.23 9.22
CA VAL A 78 21.80 6.97 9.49
C VAL A 78 21.73 6.11 8.22
N PRO A 79 21.78 4.76 8.36
CA PRO A 79 21.85 3.84 7.22
C PRO A 79 20.62 3.89 6.30
N THR A 80 19.45 4.23 6.83
CA THR A 80 18.17 4.21 6.08
C THR A 80 17.28 5.35 6.55
N SER A 81 16.59 5.98 5.61
CA SER A 81 15.61 7.03 5.89
C SER A 81 14.35 6.84 5.05
N VAL A 82 13.22 7.27 5.60
CA VAL A 82 11.96 7.44 4.86
C VAL A 82 11.99 8.78 4.15
N PHE A 83 11.67 8.75 2.87
CA PHE A 83 11.48 9.92 2.01
C PHE A 83 10.02 10.00 1.56
N TYR A 84 9.55 11.22 1.30
CA TYR A 84 8.20 11.43 0.78
C TYR A 84 8.11 12.69 -0.06
N ARG A 85 7.11 12.75 -0.95
CA ARG A 85 6.67 13.98 -1.59
C ARG A 85 5.13 14.09 -1.58
N THR A 86 4.62 15.34 -1.61
CA THR A 86 3.23 15.65 -1.37
C THR A 86 2.46 16.03 -2.63
N ALA A 87 3.10 16.00 -3.78
CA ALA A 87 2.52 16.18 -5.10
C ALA A 87 3.50 15.70 -6.18
N ALA A 88 3.01 15.41 -7.39
CA ALA A 88 3.85 15.17 -8.54
C ALA A 88 4.79 16.36 -8.78
N GLY A 89 6.09 16.09 -9.00
CA GLY A 89 7.12 17.13 -9.20
C GLY A 89 7.51 17.92 -7.94
N ALA A 90 6.86 17.70 -6.78
CA ALA A 90 7.28 18.33 -5.54
C ALA A 90 8.65 17.79 -5.09
N PRO A 91 9.50 18.62 -4.44
CA PRO A 91 10.78 18.15 -3.93
C PRO A 91 10.58 17.05 -2.88
N LEU A 92 11.52 16.10 -2.86
CA LEU A 92 11.58 15.11 -1.80
C LEU A 92 11.78 15.78 -0.44
N LYS A 93 11.17 15.18 0.56
CA LYS A 93 11.39 15.50 1.98
C LYS A 93 11.81 14.23 2.69
N ARG A 94 12.65 14.37 3.71
CA ARG A 94 13.10 13.26 4.54
C ARG A 94 12.41 13.29 5.90
N VAL A 95 12.03 12.13 6.39
CA VAL A 95 11.60 11.95 7.79
C VAL A 95 12.84 11.84 8.65
N VAL A 96 12.91 12.64 9.70
CA VAL A 96 14.08 12.68 10.61
C VAL A 96 13.62 12.37 12.04
N VAL A 97 14.20 11.32 12.60
CA VAL A 97 14.24 11.05 14.05
C VAL A 97 15.71 11.08 14.43
N PRO A 98 16.16 12.00 15.29
CA PRO A 98 17.57 12.18 15.57
C PRO A 98 18.28 10.89 16.05
N GLY A 99 19.33 10.46 15.34
CA GLY A 99 20.11 9.28 15.68
C GLY A 99 19.43 7.93 15.38
N GLU A 100 18.29 7.92 14.67
CA GLU A 100 17.56 6.70 14.35
C GLU A 100 17.36 6.54 12.84
N SER A 101 17.47 5.31 12.36
CA SER A 101 17.02 4.93 11.01
C SER A 101 15.49 4.94 10.96
N THR A 102 14.91 5.35 9.83
CA THR A 102 13.46 5.34 9.60
C THR A 102 13.12 4.45 8.40
N MET A 103 12.04 3.66 8.49
CA MET A 103 11.71 2.62 7.52
C MET A 103 10.22 2.30 7.47
N LEU A 104 9.81 1.48 6.50
CA LEU A 104 8.46 0.91 6.36
C LEU A 104 7.34 1.97 6.35
N PRO A 105 7.41 2.97 5.47
CA PRO A 105 6.41 4.04 5.45
C PRO A 105 5.03 3.54 5.04
N ARG A 106 3.96 4.08 5.64
CA ARG A 106 2.58 3.92 5.17
C ARG A 106 1.88 5.28 5.19
N VAL A 107 1.43 5.72 4.03
CA VAL A 107 0.69 6.96 3.84
C VAL A 107 -0.79 6.71 4.10
N SER A 108 -1.46 7.60 4.85
CA SER A 108 -2.92 7.54 4.97
C SER A 108 -3.60 7.85 3.64
N ASP A 109 -4.78 7.29 3.40
CA ASP A 109 -5.57 7.58 2.19
C ASP A 109 -5.79 9.07 1.98
N SER A 110 -6.02 9.84 3.06
CA SER A 110 -6.15 11.30 2.98
C SER A 110 -4.87 12.06 2.59
N GLY A 111 -3.73 11.39 2.51
CA GLY A 111 -2.43 12.03 2.26
C GLY A 111 -1.96 13.00 3.36
N ARG A 112 -2.61 12.98 4.54
CA ARG A 112 -2.31 13.94 5.63
C ARG A 112 -1.37 13.37 6.69
N HIS A 113 -1.26 12.07 6.79
CA HIS A 113 -0.46 11.38 7.79
C HIS A 113 0.41 10.31 7.14
N LEU A 114 1.53 10.07 7.76
CA LEU A 114 2.50 9.03 7.42
C LEU A 114 2.88 8.29 8.68
N THR A 115 2.73 6.98 8.72
CA THR A 115 3.38 6.15 9.73
C THR A 115 4.71 5.65 9.22
N PHE A 116 5.61 5.40 10.14
CA PHE A 116 6.89 4.77 9.87
C PHE A 116 7.42 4.11 11.15
N THR A 117 8.30 3.14 10.98
CA THR A 117 9.04 2.52 12.06
C THR A 117 10.43 3.16 12.14
N SER A 118 10.90 3.50 13.34
CA SER A 118 12.28 3.88 13.57
C SER A 118 13.05 2.78 14.30
N TYR A 119 14.36 2.77 14.11
CA TYR A 119 15.29 1.89 14.82
C TYR A 119 16.43 2.68 15.43
N SER A 120 16.60 2.55 16.74
CA SER A 120 17.71 3.12 17.49
C SER A 120 18.82 2.09 17.66
N ALA A 121 19.96 2.30 17.04
CA ALA A 121 21.14 1.43 17.20
C ALA A 121 21.69 1.45 18.64
N ALA A 122 21.54 2.57 19.35
CA ALA A 122 22.01 2.73 20.72
C ALA A 122 21.21 1.88 21.73
N THR A 123 19.89 1.73 21.52
CA THR A 123 19.00 0.96 22.40
C THR A 123 18.57 -0.37 21.84
N GLN A 124 18.86 -0.63 20.55
CA GLN A 124 18.41 -1.81 19.78
C GLN A 124 16.89 -1.98 19.81
N LYS A 125 16.14 -0.87 19.75
CA LYS A 125 14.67 -0.87 19.83
C LYS A 125 14.04 -0.28 18.58
N TYR A 126 12.91 -0.86 18.21
CA TYR A 126 12.01 -0.31 17.23
C TYR A 126 10.95 0.56 17.91
N SER A 127 10.50 1.60 17.21
CA SER A 127 9.41 2.46 17.63
C SER A 127 8.55 2.83 16.43
N VAL A 128 7.24 2.85 16.61
CA VAL A 128 6.29 3.28 15.57
C VAL A 128 5.93 4.75 15.80
N HIS A 129 5.87 5.50 14.71
CA HIS A 129 5.56 6.92 14.73
C HIS A 129 4.46 7.27 13.74
N VAL A 130 3.76 8.37 14.01
CA VAL A 130 2.86 9.04 13.05
C VAL A 130 3.34 10.46 12.83
N MET A 131 3.60 10.81 11.58
CA MET A 131 3.91 12.17 11.17
C MET A 131 2.68 12.83 10.53
N ASN A 132 2.40 14.06 10.93
CA ASN A 132 1.46 14.91 10.22
C ASN A 132 2.20 15.62 9.09
N LEU A 133 1.88 15.30 7.84
CA LEU A 133 2.62 15.77 6.67
C LEU A 133 2.47 17.28 6.39
N ARG A 134 1.42 17.90 6.93
CA ARG A 134 1.22 19.36 6.80
C ARG A 134 2.08 20.14 7.77
N THR A 135 2.21 19.67 9.01
CA THR A 135 2.92 20.39 10.08
C THR A 135 4.36 19.91 10.31
N GLY A 136 4.70 18.72 9.81
CA GLY A 136 5.97 18.06 10.08
C GLY A 136 6.06 17.44 11.49
N ARG A 137 5.01 17.55 12.32
CA ARG A 137 5.02 17.01 13.67
C ARG A 137 5.03 15.48 13.64
N VAL A 138 5.96 14.89 14.39
CA VAL A 138 6.10 13.45 14.61
C VAL A 138 5.64 13.12 16.02
N ASP A 139 4.68 12.20 16.14
CA ASP A 139 4.18 11.71 17.42
C ASP A 139 4.51 10.21 17.51
N PRO A 140 5.12 9.73 18.63
CA PRO A 140 5.31 8.31 18.81
C PRO A 140 3.96 7.61 19.02
N VAL A 141 3.82 6.43 18.43
CA VAL A 141 2.74 5.47 18.74
C VAL A 141 3.25 4.62 19.90
N ALA A 142 3.18 5.15 21.10
CA ALA A 142 3.68 4.46 22.29
C ALA A 142 2.67 4.58 23.42
N PRO A 143 1.55 3.82 23.40
CA PRO A 143 0.87 3.55 24.65
C PRO A 143 1.85 2.73 25.52
N ALA A 144 1.76 2.89 26.84
CA ALA A 144 2.39 1.93 27.72
C ALA A 144 1.75 0.57 27.41
N LEU A 145 2.49 -0.29 26.72
CA LEU A 145 2.07 -1.65 26.46
C LEU A 145 2.20 -2.43 27.76
N GLU A 146 1.14 -3.13 28.12
CA GLU A 146 1.11 -3.99 29.31
C GLU A 146 1.93 -5.27 29.05
N ASP A 147 2.25 -5.99 30.12
CA ASP A 147 2.79 -7.35 30.08
C ASP A 147 4.16 -7.48 29.34
N GLY A 148 4.99 -6.44 29.34
CA GLY A 148 6.31 -6.49 28.74
C GLY A 148 6.34 -6.43 27.20
N TYR A 149 5.19 -6.21 26.55
CA TYR A 149 5.12 -6.01 25.11
C TYR A 149 5.82 -4.71 24.69
N ARG A 150 6.46 -4.71 23.54
CA ARG A 150 7.07 -3.55 22.89
C ARG A 150 6.73 -3.58 21.39
N ALA A 151 6.70 -2.41 20.76
CA ALA A 151 6.56 -2.35 19.30
C ALA A 151 7.74 -3.11 18.66
N ASN A 152 7.44 -3.87 17.61
CA ASN A 152 8.42 -4.65 16.89
C ASN A 152 8.57 -4.15 15.44
N TYR A 153 9.55 -4.70 14.74
CA TYR A 153 9.74 -4.46 13.30
C TYR A 153 8.47 -4.84 12.53
N GLY A 154 7.98 -3.91 11.74
CA GLY A 154 6.81 -4.12 10.89
C GLY A 154 6.24 -2.81 10.37
N ALA A 155 5.53 -2.89 9.27
CA ALA A 155 4.76 -1.77 8.77
C ALA A 155 3.55 -1.52 9.68
N ALA A 156 3.22 -0.26 9.90
CA ALA A 156 2.11 0.14 10.74
C ALA A 156 1.04 0.87 9.91
N PRO A 157 0.08 0.15 9.29
CA PRO A 157 -0.99 0.78 8.53
C PRO A 157 -1.85 1.68 9.41
N LEU A 158 -2.41 2.73 8.78
CA LEU A 158 -3.25 3.70 9.46
C LEU A 158 -4.56 3.94 8.68
N SER A 159 -5.62 4.34 9.41
CA SER A 159 -6.89 4.71 8.77
C SER A 159 -6.73 5.94 7.86
N ALA A 160 -7.68 6.13 6.95
CA ALA A 160 -7.68 7.23 5.99
C ALA A 160 -7.51 8.60 6.64
N ASP A 161 -8.12 8.82 7.78
CA ASP A 161 -8.03 10.06 8.57
C ASP A 161 -6.80 10.13 9.50
N GLY A 162 -6.01 9.05 9.57
CA GLY A 162 -4.85 8.92 10.46
C GLY A 162 -5.20 8.73 11.93
N ARG A 163 -6.46 8.42 12.27
CA ARG A 163 -6.91 8.23 13.65
C ARG A 163 -6.51 6.88 14.24
N TYR A 164 -6.68 5.81 13.48
CA TYR A 164 -6.36 4.46 13.91
C TYR A 164 -5.02 4.02 13.33
N VAL A 165 -4.21 3.36 14.13
CA VAL A 165 -2.92 2.77 13.72
C VAL A 165 -2.85 1.35 14.24
N ALA A 166 -2.56 0.40 13.35
CA ALA A 166 -2.26 -0.98 13.73
C ALA A 166 -0.75 -1.22 13.69
N PHE A 167 -0.25 -2.04 14.60
CA PHE A 167 1.17 -2.37 14.67
C PHE A 167 1.39 -3.72 15.38
N VAL A 168 2.54 -4.34 15.12
CA VAL A 168 2.97 -5.54 15.83
C VAL A 168 3.61 -5.15 17.15
N ALA A 169 3.23 -5.86 18.21
CA ALA A 169 3.88 -5.81 19.51
C ALA A 169 4.34 -7.21 19.90
N GLU A 170 5.51 -7.30 20.49
CA GLU A 170 6.16 -8.55 20.86
C GLU A 170 6.78 -8.46 22.27
N THR A 171 6.73 -9.55 23.03
CA THR A 171 7.48 -9.67 24.29
C THR A 171 8.97 -9.93 24.01
N ALA A 172 9.83 -9.71 25.00
CA ALA A 172 11.16 -10.32 24.95
C ALA A 172 11.01 -11.85 24.95
N ALA A 173 11.94 -12.53 24.28
CA ALA A 173 12.00 -13.98 24.35
C ALA A 173 12.22 -14.43 25.83
N ASP A 174 11.50 -15.48 26.21
CA ASP A 174 11.67 -16.13 27.50
C ASP A 174 12.96 -16.98 27.55
N GLU A 175 13.17 -17.71 28.65
CA GLU A 175 14.31 -18.61 28.83
C GLU A 175 14.38 -19.77 27.82
N ASN A 176 13.26 -20.08 27.14
CA ASN A 176 13.16 -21.10 26.10
C ASN A 176 13.33 -20.48 24.69
N GLY A 177 13.55 -19.17 24.59
CA GLY A 177 13.64 -18.45 23.32
C GLY A 177 12.28 -18.14 22.70
N THR A 178 11.17 -18.33 23.42
CA THR A 178 9.81 -18.06 22.93
C THR A 178 9.44 -16.61 23.20
N SER A 179 9.04 -15.89 22.17
CA SER A 179 8.40 -14.57 22.25
C SER A 179 6.91 -14.68 21.91
N HIS A 180 6.11 -13.82 22.54
CA HIS A 180 4.69 -13.74 22.20
C HIS A 180 4.44 -12.52 21.34
N CYS A 181 3.76 -12.73 20.22
CA CYS A 181 3.38 -11.69 19.28
C CYS A 181 1.91 -11.33 19.42
N ARG A 182 1.60 -10.08 19.13
CA ARG A 182 0.22 -9.57 19.11
C ARG A 182 0.09 -8.40 18.16
N VAL A 183 -0.98 -8.36 17.39
CA VAL A 183 -1.36 -7.18 16.64
C VAL A 183 -2.18 -6.25 17.52
N MET A 184 -1.76 -5.00 17.60
CA MET A 184 -2.37 -3.94 18.38
C MET A 184 -3.02 -2.91 17.46
N LEU A 185 -4.15 -2.34 17.87
CA LEU A 185 -4.84 -1.26 17.18
C LEU A 185 -5.07 -0.10 18.16
N LEU A 186 -4.50 1.06 17.87
CA LEU A 186 -4.60 2.28 18.68
C LEU A 186 -5.55 3.30 18.07
N ASP A 187 -6.51 3.81 18.84
CA ASP A 187 -7.20 5.07 18.55
C ASP A 187 -6.37 6.24 19.11
N ARG A 188 -5.68 6.96 18.26
CA ARG A 188 -4.81 8.09 18.63
C ARG A 188 -5.59 9.25 19.30
N ARG A 189 -6.88 9.39 19.02
CA ARG A 189 -7.70 10.44 19.63
C ARG A 189 -8.07 10.15 21.08
N THR A 190 -8.44 8.90 21.37
CA THR A 190 -8.89 8.50 22.71
C THR A 190 -7.82 7.77 23.50
N GLN A 191 -6.69 7.43 22.88
CA GLN A 191 -5.61 6.58 23.43
C GLN A 191 -6.09 5.17 23.80
N ARG A 192 -7.25 4.75 23.28
CA ARG A 192 -7.75 3.40 23.47
C ARG A 192 -6.98 2.41 22.62
N LEU A 193 -6.56 1.34 23.25
CA LEU A 193 -5.84 0.24 22.63
C LEU A 193 -6.73 -1.01 22.58
N TRP A 194 -6.77 -1.65 21.42
CA TRP A 194 -7.38 -2.97 21.23
C TRP A 194 -6.31 -3.98 20.90
N ARG A 195 -6.56 -5.22 21.27
CA ARG A 195 -5.78 -6.39 20.90
C ARG A 195 -6.53 -7.09 19.77
N ALA A 196 -5.92 -7.20 18.61
CA ALA A 196 -6.51 -7.85 17.43
C ALA A 196 -6.28 -9.37 17.56
N GLY A 197 -7.15 -10.06 18.27
CA GLY A 197 -7.06 -11.50 18.52
C GLY A 197 -6.30 -11.88 19.81
N PRO A 198 -6.21 -13.19 20.10
CA PRO A 198 -5.48 -13.70 21.26
C PRO A 198 -3.96 -13.52 21.08
N PRO A 199 -3.18 -13.54 22.17
CA PRO A 199 -1.73 -13.65 22.06
C PRO A 199 -1.36 -14.98 21.43
N THR A 200 -0.27 -14.99 20.69
CA THR A 200 0.26 -16.19 20.07
C THR A 200 1.78 -16.24 20.26
N ASP A 201 2.32 -17.43 20.40
CA ASP A 201 3.75 -17.76 20.33
C ASP A 201 4.23 -17.94 18.89
N ARG A 202 3.30 -17.89 17.93
CA ARG A 202 3.58 -17.86 16.50
C ARG A 202 3.92 -16.44 16.08
N ASP A 203 4.73 -16.28 15.03
CA ASP A 203 5.05 -14.99 14.43
C ASP A 203 3.79 -14.27 13.94
N CYS A 204 3.72 -12.94 14.05
CA CYS A 204 2.66 -12.13 13.46
C CYS A 204 3.25 -10.96 12.69
N GLN A 205 2.85 -10.83 11.43
CA GLN A 205 3.38 -9.84 10.48
C GLN A 205 2.33 -9.46 9.43
N ASP A 206 2.78 -8.71 8.43
CA ASP A 206 2.03 -8.38 7.22
C ASP A 206 0.64 -7.79 7.54
N ILE A 207 0.63 -6.66 8.25
CA ILE A 207 -0.62 -6.02 8.68
C ILE A 207 -1.20 -5.15 7.55
N SER A 208 -2.49 -5.29 7.29
CA SER A 208 -3.29 -4.39 6.46
C SER A 208 -4.52 -3.89 7.22
N MET A 209 -5.04 -2.69 6.87
CA MET A 209 -6.17 -2.08 7.56
C MET A 209 -7.13 -1.43 6.59
N SER A 210 -8.45 -1.53 6.87
CA SER A 210 -9.47 -0.79 6.12
C SER A 210 -9.38 0.72 6.38
N ALA A 211 -9.82 1.53 5.41
CA ALA A 211 -9.73 2.99 5.47
C ALA A 211 -10.44 3.63 6.69
N ASP A 212 -11.50 3.00 7.18
CA ASP A 212 -12.23 3.43 8.37
C ASP A 212 -11.59 2.97 9.71
N GLY A 213 -10.49 2.21 9.63
CA GLY A 213 -9.80 1.63 10.80
C GLY A 213 -10.63 0.56 11.54
N ARG A 214 -11.69 0.03 10.91
CA ARG A 214 -12.55 -0.99 11.53
C ARG A 214 -11.94 -2.38 11.47
N LYS A 215 -11.43 -2.77 10.30
CA LYS A 215 -10.87 -4.10 10.08
C LYS A 215 -9.36 -4.05 9.98
N VAL A 216 -8.73 -5.07 10.57
CA VAL A 216 -7.29 -5.30 10.49
C VAL A 216 -7.07 -6.75 10.06
N ALA A 217 -6.41 -6.94 8.93
CA ALA A 217 -5.95 -8.24 8.48
C ALA A 217 -4.47 -8.40 8.83
N TYR A 218 -4.07 -9.60 9.19
CA TYR A 218 -2.69 -9.90 9.56
C TYR A 218 -2.39 -11.38 9.41
N ARG A 219 -1.13 -11.69 9.23
CA ARG A 219 -0.61 -13.06 9.18
C ARG A 219 -0.20 -13.53 10.57
N VAL A 220 -0.49 -14.79 10.87
CA VAL A 220 -0.01 -15.50 12.06
C VAL A 220 0.64 -16.82 11.64
N GLY A 221 1.87 -17.06 12.09
CA GLY A 221 2.65 -18.26 11.79
C GLY A 221 3.78 -18.03 10.78
N TYR A 222 4.66 -19.00 10.67
CA TYR A 222 5.80 -18.95 9.76
C TYR A 222 5.45 -19.45 8.36
N SER A 223 6.09 -18.88 7.35
CA SER A 223 6.02 -19.35 5.96
C SER A 223 7.00 -20.51 5.74
N GLY A 224 6.92 -21.57 6.53
CA GLY A 224 7.78 -22.74 6.41
C GLY A 224 7.11 -23.90 5.66
N PRO A 225 7.89 -24.84 5.11
CA PRO A 225 7.37 -26.01 4.40
C PRO A 225 6.84 -27.12 5.32
N SER A 226 6.84 -26.92 6.64
CA SER A 226 6.41 -27.96 7.59
C SER A 226 4.92 -27.90 7.85
N ASP A 227 4.25 -29.00 7.67
CA ASP A 227 2.79 -29.21 7.76
C ASP A 227 2.13 -28.87 9.12
N GLY A 228 2.91 -28.50 10.15
CA GLY A 228 2.42 -28.22 11.50
C GLY A 228 2.28 -26.74 11.87
N ASP A 229 2.91 -25.83 11.13
CA ASP A 229 2.99 -24.39 11.44
C ASP A 229 2.60 -23.49 10.25
N ALA A 230 1.65 -23.95 9.43
CA ALA A 230 1.16 -23.18 8.31
C ALA A 230 0.73 -21.78 8.76
N ALA A 231 1.13 -20.75 8.01
CA ALA A 231 0.73 -19.39 8.28
C ALA A 231 -0.73 -19.16 7.87
N ASP A 232 -1.50 -18.52 8.76
CA ASP A 232 -2.91 -18.21 8.59
C ASP A 232 -3.15 -16.71 8.40
N ILE A 233 -4.20 -16.34 7.67
CA ILE A 233 -4.66 -14.96 7.54
C ILE A 233 -5.86 -14.74 8.44
N LEU A 234 -5.69 -13.83 9.41
CA LEU A 234 -6.75 -13.45 10.34
C LEU A 234 -7.24 -12.03 10.03
N VAL A 235 -8.55 -11.83 10.17
CA VAL A 235 -9.20 -10.52 10.05
C VAL A 235 -9.95 -10.19 11.32
N TYR A 236 -9.49 -9.17 12.04
CA TYR A 236 -10.13 -8.63 13.23
C TYR A 236 -11.07 -7.48 12.89
N ASP A 237 -12.28 -7.50 13.44
CA ASP A 237 -13.24 -6.39 13.36
C ASP A 237 -13.34 -5.70 14.73
N ARG A 238 -12.84 -4.47 14.81
CA ARG A 238 -12.82 -3.66 16.04
C ARG A 238 -14.20 -3.36 16.61
N VAL A 239 -15.22 -3.26 15.77
CA VAL A 239 -16.59 -2.91 16.19
C VAL A 239 -17.29 -4.09 16.85
N THR A 240 -17.10 -5.29 16.29
CA THR A 240 -17.71 -6.52 16.84
C THR A 240 -16.81 -7.25 17.84
N GLY A 241 -15.51 -6.94 17.84
CA GLY A 241 -14.49 -7.63 18.64
C GLY A 241 -14.18 -9.05 18.14
N ARG A 242 -14.66 -9.43 16.96
CA ARG A 242 -14.48 -10.77 16.41
C ARG A 242 -13.25 -10.84 15.49
N THR A 243 -12.59 -11.98 15.53
CA THR A 243 -11.56 -12.36 14.57
C THR A 243 -12.07 -13.56 13.77
N VAL A 244 -11.88 -13.51 12.45
CA VAL A 244 -12.20 -14.60 11.52
C VAL A 244 -10.95 -14.97 10.74
N GLN A 245 -10.80 -16.26 10.42
CA GLN A 245 -9.76 -16.75 9.53
C GLN A 245 -10.23 -16.56 8.07
N ALA A 246 -9.37 -15.96 7.23
CA ALA A 246 -9.72 -15.64 5.85
C ALA A 246 -9.29 -16.71 4.85
N ASP A 247 -8.28 -17.48 5.13
CA ASP A 247 -7.72 -18.52 4.28
C ASP A 247 -8.30 -19.92 4.54
N VAL A 248 -9.57 -19.97 4.97
CA VAL A 248 -10.33 -21.24 5.03
C VAL A 248 -10.84 -21.65 3.65
N THR A 249 -11.06 -22.93 3.47
CA THR A 249 -11.59 -23.50 2.23
C THR A 249 -13.03 -23.01 1.94
N TYR A 250 -13.53 -23.29 0.75
CA TYR A 250 -14.92 -22.95 0.35
C TYR A 250 -16.02 -23.59 1.22
N ASN A 251 -15.70 -24.69 1.94
CA ASN A 251 -16.60 -25.37 2.86
C ASN A 251 -16.26 -25.10 4.35
N GLY A 252 -15.33 -24.16 4.62
CA GLY A 252 -14.96 -23.72 5.97
C GLY A 252 -13.91 -24.58 6.68
N ALA A 253 -13.32 -25.58 6.01
CA ALA A 253 -12.21 -26.33 6.56
C ALA A 253 -10.89 -25.50 6.54
N PRO A 254 -9.89 -25.83 7.35
CA PRO A 254 -8.58 -25.19 7.27
C PRO A 254 -7.91 -25.35 5.91
N ALA A 255 -7.12 -24.37 5.51
CA ALA A 255 -6.17 -24.50 4.39
C ALA A 255 -5.15 -25.62 4.72
N ASP A 256 -4.73 -26.37 3.68
CA ASP A 256 -3.72 -27.42 3.83
C ASP A 256 -2.28 -26.88 3.86
N ARG A 257 -2.08 -25.58 3.59
CA ARG A 257 -0.78 -24.92 3.53
C ARG A 257 -0.89 -23.41 3.82
N SER A 258 0.29 -22.77 3.93
CA SER A 258 0.43 -21.36 4.32
C SER A 258 -0.25 -20.35 3.39
N ALA A 259 -0.73 -19.28 4.00
CA ALA A 259 -1.15 -18.05 3.36
C ALA A 259 -0.36 -16.84 3.91
N LEU A 260 -0.06 -15.87 3.03
CA LEU A 260 0.81 -14.72 3.33
C LEU A 260 0.22 -13.43 2.77
N SER A 261 0.85 -12.31 3.14
CA SER A 261 0.68 -10.98 2.51
C SER A 261 -0.79 -10.51 2.44
N PRO A 262 -1.55 -10.48 3.54
CA PRO A 262 -2.94 -10.03 3.49
C PRO A 262 -3.04 -8.55 3.12
N VAL A 263 -3.98 -8.23 2.22
CA VAL A 263 -4.31 -6.87 1.81
C VAL A 263 -5.83 -6.67 1.90
N LEU A 264 -6.28 -5.70 2.67
CA LEU A 264 -7.70 -5.32 2.74
C LEU A 264 -8.03 -4.28 1.67
N SER A 265 -9.20 -4.40 1.03
CA SER A 265 -9.80 -3.28 0.32
C SER A 265 -10.08 -2.12 1.29
N ALA A 266 -10.04 -0.87 0.81
CA ALA A 266 -10.21 0.30 1.67
C ALA A 266 -11.58 0.31 2.38
N ASP A 267 -12.65 -0.19 1.73
CA ASP A 267 -13.98 -0.35 2.33
C ASP A 267 -14.08 -1.54 3.32
N GLY A 268 -13.02 -2.34 3.42
CA GLY A 268 -12.95 -3.53 4.29
C GLY A 268 -13.89 -4.65 3.88
N SER A 269 -14.42 -4.65 2.65
CA SER A 269 -15.31 -5.71 2.18
C SER A 269 -14.58 -6.95 1.70
N LYS A 270 -13.33 -6.81 1.26
CA LYS A 270 -12.51 -7.90 0.73
C LYS A 270 -11.15 -7.97 1.37
N VAL A 271 -10.58 -9.16 1.40
CA VAL A 271 -9.18 -9.41 1.73
C VAL A 271 -8.54 -10.26 0.64
N GLY A 272 -7.46 -9.73 0.07
CA GLY A 272 -6.55 -10.46 -0.81
C GLY A 272 -5.44 -11.10 0.00
N PHE A 273 -4.93 -12.24 -0.44
CA PHE A 273 -3.76 -12.91 0.15
C PHE A 273 -3.14 -13.88 -0.85
N ASP A 274 -1.92 -14.26 -0.60
CA ASP A 274 -1.18 -15.26 -1.37
C ASP A 274 -1.23 -16.60 -0.65
N SER A 275 -1.38 -17.70 -1.39
CA SER A 275 -1.32 -19.03 -0.77
C SER A 275 -0.77 -20.09 -1.74
N VAL A 276 -0.11 -21.09 -1.16
CA VAL A 276 0.30 -22.34 -1.83
C VAL A 276 -0.65 -23.50 -1.52
N ALA A 277 -1.76 -23.22 -0.82
CA ALA A 277 -2.75 -24.24 -0.47
C ALA A 277 -3.49 -24.77 -1.69
N THR A 278 -3.71 -26.07 -1.74
CA THR A 278 -4.30 -26.77 -2.87
C THR A 278 -5.82 -27.00 -2.72
N ASN A 279 -6.36 -26.78 -1.51
CA ASN A 279 -7.75 -27.10 -1.15
C ASN A 279 -8.67 -25.88 -0.98
N LEU A 280 -8.19 -24.65 -1.20
CA LEU A 280 -8.95 -23.42 -0.90
C LEU A 280 -10.20 -23.25 -1.75
N VAL A 281 -10.14 -23.62 -3.03
CA VAL A 281 -11.26 -23.53 -3.98
C VAL A 281 -11.64 -24.90 -4.54
N PRO A 282 -12.90 -25.13 -5.00
CA PRO A 282 -13.29 -26.38 -5.63
C PRO A 282 -12.47 -26.67 -6.89
N GLY A 283 -12.18 -27.93 -7.14
CA GLY A 283 -11.45 -28.41 -8.31
C GLY A 283 -10.04 -28.88 -7.98
N THR A 284 -9.35 -29.40 -8.98
CA THR A 284 -7.92 -29.74 -8.87
C THR A 284 -7.08 -28.47 -8.96
N ASP A 285 -6.06 -28.36 -8.12
CA ASP A 285 -5.04 -27.35 -8.31
C ASP A 285 -4.38 -27.59 -9.68
N PRO A 286 -4.41 -26.62 -10.61
CA PRO A 286 -3.79 -26.79 -11.93
C PRO A 286 -2.27 -27.00 -11.84
N ASN A 287 -1.65 -26.62 -10.72
CA ASN A 287 -0.22 -26.87 -10.43
C ASN A 287 0.03 -28.28 -9.90
N GLY A 288 -1.02 -29.11 -9.75
CA GLY A 288 -0.97 -30.43 -9.14
C GLY A 288 -0.75 -30.34 -7.63
N ASP A 289 -0.67 -31.50 -6.97
CA ASP A 289 -0.45 -31.60 -5.51
C ASP A 289 0.94 -31.13 -5.05
N SER A 290 1.75 -30.53 -5.93
CA SER A 290 3.11 -30.11 -5.61
C SER A 290 3.17 -28.95 -4.60
N GLY A 291 2.13 -28.07 -4.56
CA GLY A 291 2.04 -26.91 -3.66
C GLY A 291 3.27 -26.01 -3.71
N THR A 292 3.87 -25.86 -4.88
CA THR A 292 5.10 -25.10 -5.08
C THR A 292 4.86 -23.71 -5.68
N SER A 293 3.67 -23.47 -6.24
CA SER A 293 3.31 -22.20 -6.85
C SER A 293 2.40 -21.37 -5.96
N TRP A 294 2.78 -20.14 -5.70
CA TRP A 294 1.97 -19.16 -5.00
C TRP A 294 0.90 -18.63 -5.94
N ASN A 295 -0.34 -18.60 -5.45
CA ASN A 295 -1.48 -18.07 -6.15
C ASN A 295 -2.14 -16.94 -5.35
N ALA A 296 -2.73 -16.01 -6.07
CA ALA A 296 -3.50 -14.91 -5.50
C ALA A 296 -4.93 -15.36 -5.20
N PHE A 297 -5.41 -15.03 -4.02
CA PHE A 297 -6.80 -15.27 -3.60
C PHE A 297 -7.44 -13.99 -3.10
N VAL A 298 -8.74 -13.85 -3.32
CA VAL A 298 -9.54 -12.76 -2.75
C VAL A 298 -10.79 -13.33 -2.11
N ARG A 299 -11.00 -13.06 -0.82
CA ARG A 299 -12.21 -13.39 -0.09
C ARG A 299 -13.09 -12.17 0.08
N ASP A 300 -14.36 -12.29 -0.32
CA ASP A 300 -15.40 -11.35 0.08
C ASP A 300 -15.79 -11.66 1.53
N LEU A 301 -15.52 -10.73 2.43
CA LEU A 301 -15.74 -10.91 3.87
C LEU A 301 -17.23 -10.84 4.27
N ARG A 302 -18.09 -10.38 3.40
CA ARG A 302 -19.54 -10.30 3.61
C ARG A 302 -20.24 -11.59 3.19
N THR A 303 -19.86 -12.17 2.05
CA THR A 303 -20.48 -13.38 1.50
C THR A 303 -19.73 -14.66 1.87
N GLY A 304 -18.46 -14.54 2.24
CA GLY A 304 -17.55 -15.66 2.45
C GLY A 304 -17.01 -16.28 1.15
N THR A 305 -17.39 -15.76 -0.02
CA THR A 305 -16.93 -16.28 -1.31
C THR A 305 -15.42 -16.07 -1.45
N LEU A 306 -14.72 -17.12 -1.87
CA LEU A 306 -13.30 -17.11 -2.17
C LEU A 306 -13.07 -17.32 -3.67
N GLN A 307 -12.25 -16.49 -4.28
CA GLN A 307 -11.85 -16.59 -5.68
C GLN A 307 -10.34 -16.70 -5.78
N ARG A 308 -9.85 -17.57 -6.67
CA ARG A 308 -8.45 -17.70 -7.05
C ARG A 308 -8.21 -16.87 -8.32
N TYR A 309 -7.04 -16.24 -8.38
CA TYR A 309 -6.58 -15.50 -9.53
C TYR A 309 -5.25 -16.08 -9.99
N ASP A 310 -5.28 -16.72 -11.14
CA ASP A 310 -4.09 -17.26 -11.79
C ASP A 310 -3.48 -16.20 -12.71
N GLY A 311 -2.23 -16.41 -13.10
CA GLY A 311 -1.57 -15.65 -14.16
C GLY A 311 -2.16 -15.97 -15.54
N ARG A 312 -1.36 -15.84 -16.58
CA ARG A 312 -1.75 -16.21 -17.97
C ARG A 312 -1.88 -17.72 -18.14
N SER A 313 -1.12 -18.46 -17.35
CA SER A 313 -1.20 -19.90 -17.21
C SER A 313 -1.51 -20.26 -15.76
N PRO A 314 -2.23 -21.37 -15.50
CA PRO A 314 -2.46 -21.85 -14.15
C PRO A 314 -1.19 -22.18 -13.35
N THR A 315 -0.08 -22.39 -14.03
CA THR A 315 1.23 -22.67 -13.41
C THR A 315 2.04 -21.42 -13.08
N ASP A 316 1.54 -20.24 -13.48
CA ASP A 316 2.22 -18.98 -13.18
C ASP A 316 2.13 -18.66 -11.68
N LEU A 317 3.20 -18.10 -11.14
CA LEU A 317 3.20 -17.48 -9.83
C LEU A 317 2.40 -16.19 -9.90
N THR A 318 1.45 -16.00 -9.01
CA THR A 318 0.64 -14.79 -8.94
C THR A 318 0.48 -14.35 -7.49
N LEU A 319 0.89 -13.12 -7.19
CA LEU A 319 0.85 -12.54 -5.85
C LEU A 319 -0.03 -11.30 -5.84
N VAL A 320 -0.82 -11.13 -4.79
CA VAL A 320 -1.59 -9.89 -4.56
C VAL A 320 -0.65 -8.83 -4.00
N SER A 321 -0.47 -7.74 -4.72
CA SER A 321 0.26 -6.57 -4.21
C SER A 321 -0.67 -5.58 -3.52
N ASP A 322 -1.86 -5.30 -4.10
CA ASP A 322 -2.84 -4.38 -3.52
C ASP A 322 -4.24 -4.55 -4.12
N LEU A 323 -5.23 -3.88 -3.52
CA LEU A 323 -6.63 -3.82 -3.95
C LEU A 323 -7.10 -2.36 -4.04
N SER A 324 -7.95 -2.05 -5.06
CA SER A 324 -8.67 -0.78 -5.08
C SER A 324 -9.67 -0.65 -3.92
N ALA A 325 -10.27 0.54 -3.76
CA ALA A 325 -11.16 0.88 -2.65
C ALA A 325 -12.20 -0.19 -2.31
N ASP A 326 -12.86 -0.75 -3.30
CA ASP A 326 -13.92 -1.76 -3.21
C ASP A 326 -13.45 -3.18 -3.61
N GLY A 327 -12.15 -3.33 -3.90
CA GLY A 327 -11.56 -4.55 -4.42
C GLY A 327 -12.09 -4.94 -5.81
N SER A 328 -12.55 -3.97 -6.62
CA SER A 328 -12.93 -4.21 -8.01
C SER A 328 -11.73 -4.28 -8.96
N LYS A 329 -10.59 -3.78 -8.55
CA LYS A 329 -9.30 -3.88 -9.24
C LYS A 329 -8.27 -4.56 -8.33
N LEU A 330 -7.49 -5.44 -8.92
CA LEU A 330 -6.41 -6.17 -8.24
C LEU A 330 -5.08 -5.76 -8.86
N LEU A 331 -4.14 -5.39 -8.01
CA LEU A 331 -2.75 -5.21 -8.39
C LEU A 331 -2.02 -6.53 -8.14
N LEU A 332 -1.57 -7.17 -9.21
CA LEU A 332 -0.95 -8.49 -9.18
C LEU A 332 0.49 -8.42 -9.67
N ASN A 333 1.39 -9.08 -8.95
CA ASN A 333 2.76 -9.34 -9.42
C ASN A 333 2.83 -10.78 -9.93
N THR A 334 3.21 -10.96 -11.20
CA THR A 334 3.13 -12.25 -11.88
C THR A 334 4.48 -12.69 -12.46
N ALA A 335 4.73 -13.99 -12.45
CA ALA A 335 5.86 -14.64 -13.10
C ALA A 335 5.42 -15.99 -13.68
N ASP A 336 6.08 -16.45 -14.76
CA ASP A 336 5.81 -17.78 -15.31
C ASP A 336 6.42 -18.91 -14.43
N ALA A 337 6.13 -20.16 -14.76
CA ALA A 337 6.61 -21.33 -14.04
C ALA A 337 8.16 -21.39 -13.95
N ASP A 338 8.87 -20.84 -14.93
CA ASP A 338 10.33 -20.70 -14.92
C ASP A 338 10.82 -19.50 -14.12
N ARG A 339 9.89 -18.79 -13.41
CA ARG A 339 10.11 -17.54 -12.68
C ARG A 339 10.59 -16.38 -13.57
N ARG A 340 10.28 -16.43 -14.87
CA ARG A 340 10.44 -15.28 -15.75
C ARG A 340 9.33 -14.28 -15.47
N THR A 341 9.69 -13.02 -15.40
CA THR A 341 8.76 -11.95 -15.09
C THR A 341 7.67 -11.82 -16.12
N LEU A 342 6.43 -11.84 -15.67
CA LEU A 342 5.25 -11.42 -16.43
C LEU A 342 4.81 -10.00 -16.06
N GLY A 343 5.41 -9.43 -15.00
CA GLY A 343 5.31 -8.04 -14.60
C GLY A 343 4.24 -7.74 -13.57
N LEU A 344 4.10 -6.45 -13.30
CA LEU A 344 3.03 -5.90 -12.47
C LEU A 344 1.81 -5.65 -13.35
N VAL A 345 0.68 -6.25 -13.00
CA VAL A 345 -0.56 -6.22 -13.77
C VAL A 345 -1.70 -5.67 -12.93
N LEU A 346 -2.48 -4.76 -13.50
CA LEU A 346 -3.77 -4.35 -12.95
C LEU A 346 -4.87 -5.19 -13.62
N ARG A 347 -5.61 -5.95 -12.83
CA ARG A 347 -6.70 -6.80 -13.31
C ARG A 347 -8.05 -6.33 -12.77
N GLU A 348 -9.03 -6.28 -13.66
CA GLU A 348 -10.44 -6.06 -13.33
C GLU A 348 -11.21 -7.39 -13.38
N PRO A 349 -11.50 -8.06 -12.26
CA PRO A 349 -12.10 -9.39 -12.24
C PRO A 349 -13.44 -9.47 -12.98
N ARG A 350 -14.25 -8.41 -12.94
CA ARG A 350 -15.58 -8.39 -13.54
C ARG A 350 -15.54 -8.40 -15.08
N THR A 351 -14.56 -7.73 -15.68
CA THR A 351 -14.41 -7.60 -17.14
C THR A 351 -13.38 -8.58 -17.71
N GLY A 352 -12.50 -9.10 -16.86
CA GLY A 352 -11.30 -9.85 -17.26
C GLY A 352 -10.23 -8.98 -17.90
N HIS A 353 -10.38 -7.65 -17.88
CA HIS A 353 -9.39 -6.72 -18.43
C HIS A 353 -8.11 -6.76 -17.59
N GLU A 354 -6.96 -6.76 -18.31
CA GLU A 354 -5.62 -6.69 -17.71
C GLU A 354 -4.79 -5.60 -18.38
N GLU A 355 -4.14 -4.78 -17.57
CA GLU A 355 -3.17 -3.77 -18.02
C GLU A 355 -1.79 -4.04 -17.40
N LEU A 356 -0.75 -4.13 -18.23
CA LEU A 356 0.64 -4.23 -17.77
C LEU A 356 1.10 -2.87 -17.23
N LEU A 357 1.46 -2.81 -15.95
CA LEU A 357 1.90 -1.58 -15.29
C LEU A 357 3.41 -1.42 -15.20
N SER A 358 4.18 -2.47 -15.45
CA SER A 358 5.65 -2.44 -15.44
C SER A 358 6.25 -2.73 -16.82
N PRO A 359 5.85 -2.02 -17.90
CA PRO A 359 6.54 -2.19 -19.19
C PRO A 359 7.91 -1.52 -19.14
N GLY A 360 8.93 -2.24 -19.58
CA GLY A 360 10.23 -1.65 -19.90
C GLY A 360 10.14 -0.74 -21.13
N GLN A 361 11.24 -0.09 -21.48
CA GLN A 361 11.32 0.78 -22.67
C GLN A 361 11.08 0.03 -23.99
N ASP A 362 11.29 -1.28 -24.00
CA ASP A 362 11.00 -2.18 -25.13
C ASP A 362 9.56 -2.72 -25.10
N GLY A 363 8.73 -2.27 -24.16
CA GLY A 363 7.35 -2.70 -23.96
C GLY A 363 7.20 -4.06 -23.28
N LYS A 364 8.29 -4.76 -22.95
CA LYS A 364 8.23 -6.03 -22.25
C LYS A 364 8.05 -5.82 -20.75
N PRO A 365 7.43 -6.78 -20.04
CA PRO A 365 7.31 -6.72 -18.60
C PRO A 365 8.67 -6.76 -17.90
N VAL A 366 8.82 -5.97 -16.84
CA VAL A 366 9.99 -6.02 -15.97
C VAL A 366 9.61 -6.41 -14.55
N THR A 367 10.56 -7.00 -13.85
CA THR A 367 10.39 -7.43 -12.45
C THR A 367 10.21 -6.22 -11.54
N VAL A 368 9.24 -6.31 -10.66
CA VAL A 368 9.03 -5.35 -9.58
C VAL A 368 9.15 -6.05 -8.23
N GLY A 369 9.51 -5.28 -7.20
CA GLY A 369 9.49 -5.72 -5.83
C GLY A 369 8.11 -5.49 -5.18
N ARG A 370 8.03 -4.55 -4.24
CA ARG A 370 6.76 -4.15 -3.64
C ARG A 370 6.02 -3.14 -4.51
N ALA A 371 4.69 -3.23 -4.49
CA ALA A 371 3.83 -2.30 -5.20
C ALA A 371 2.62 -1.93 -4.35
N ALA A 372 2.08 -0.74 -4.57
CA ALA A 372 0.83 -0.27 -3.98
C ALA A 372 0.01 0.48 -5.02
N LEU A 373 -1.31 0.46 -4.86
CA LEU A 373 -2.29 1.12 -5.71
C LEU A 373 -2.95 2.27 -4.94
N SER A 374 -3.10 3.44 -5.56
CA SER A 374 -3.95 4.47 -4.98
C SER A 374 -5.38 3.95 -4.86
N THR A 375 -6.07 4.33 -3.79
CA THR A 375 -7.42 3.82 -3.49
C THR A 375 -8.41 4.13 -4.62
N ASP A 376 -8.23 5.26 -5.33
CA ASP A 376 -9.00 5.61 -6.53
C ASP A 376 -8.63 4.80 -7.78
N GLY A 377 -7.58 3.99 -7.71
CA GLY A 377 -7.10 3.15 -8.81
C GLY A 377 -6.47 3.93 -9.96
N SER A 378 -6.06 5.19 -9.75
CA SER A 378 -5.48 6.06 -10.79
C SER A 378 -3.94 6.02 -10.84
N THR A 379 -3.29 5.52 -9.79
CA THR A 379 -1.84 5.57 -9.65
C THR A 379 -1.33 4.29 -9.02
N ALA A 380 -0.34 3.66 -9.63
CA ALA A 380 0.43 2.58 -9.04
C ALA A 380 1.83 3.09 -8.68
N VAL A 381 2.34 2.66 -7.52
CA VAL A 381 3.73 2.91 -7.11
C VAL A 381 4.40 1.56 -6.89
N PHE A 382 5.65 1.43 -7.29
CA PHE A 382 6.38 0.18 -7.14
C PHE A 382 7.89 0.41 -7.09
N ASP A 383 8.62 -0.52 -6.53
CA ASP A 383 10.07 -0.55 -6.64
C ASP A 383 10.53 -1.58 -7.67
N SER A 384 11.68 -1.34 -8.29
CA SER A 384 12.30 -2.25 -9.24
C SER A 384 13.81 -2.06 -9.28
N TYR A 385 14.51 -3.18 -9.50
CA TYR A 385 15.96 -3.23 -9.76
C TYR A 385 16.28 -3.23 -11.26
N HIS A 386 15.26 -3.14 -12.10
CA HIS A 386 15.44 -3.29 -13.55
C HIS A 386 15.82 -1.94 -14.20
N PRO A 387 16.94 -1.86 -14.95
CA PRO A 387 17.52 -0.60 -15.41
C PRO A 387 16.80 0.02 -16.63
N HIS A 388 15.69 -0.54 -17.12
CA HIS A 388 15.06 -0.13 -18.38
C HIS A 388 13.61 0.33 -18.24
N LEU A 389 13.18 0.71 -17.03
CA LEU A 389 11.84 1.28 -16.83
C LEU A 389 11.74 2.72 -17.34
N VAL A 390 12.80 3.50 -17.14
CA VAL A 390 12.92 4.88 -17.63
C VAL A 390 14.29 5.08 -18.32
N PRO A 391 14.41 6.04 -19.28
CA PRO A 391 15.63 6.21 -20.08
C PRO A 391 16.90 6.49 -19.28
N ASP A 392 16.76 7.17 -18.13
CA ASP A 392 17.89 7.63 -17.32
C ASP A 392 18.30 6.63 -16.23
N ASP A 393 17.61 5.48 -16.15
CA ASP A 393 17.98 4.40 -15.25
C ASP A 393 18.92 3.43 -15.98
N LYS A 394 20.17 3.40 -15.55
CA LYS A 394 21.25 2.60 -16.16
C LYS A 394 21.96 1.69 -15.18
N ASN A 395 21.46 1.61 -13.94
CA ASN A 395 22.07 0.81 -12.91
C ASN A 395 21.16 -0.38 -12.51
N LEU A 396 21.64 -1.25 -11.64
CA LEU A 396 20.90 -2.37 -11.07
C LEU A 396 20.57 -2.10 -9.58
N ILE A 397 20.48 -0.84 -9.20
CA ILE A 397 20.10 -0.41 -7.86
C ILE A 397 18.57 -0.30 -7.83
N GLY A 398 17.94 -0.73 -6.73
CA GLY A 398 16.49 -0.60 -6.59
C GLY A 398 16.06 0.86 -6.55
N ASP A 399 15.15 1.23 -7.44
CA ASP A 399 14.54 2.56 -7.54
C ASP A 399 13.02 2.48 -7.35
N VAL A 400 12.41 3.59 -6.96
CA VAL A 400 10.95 3.70 -6.80
C VAL A 400 10.35 4.49 -7.96
N PHE A 401 9.27 3.93 -8.49
CA PHE A 401 8.55 4.46 -9.66
C PHE A 401 7.10 4.76 -9.32
N VAL A 402 6.56 5.76 -10.00
CA VAL A 402 5.13 6.09 -10.03
C VAL A 402 4.63 5.89 -11.45
N ARG A 403 3.55 5.14 -11.61
CA ARG A 403 2.82 5.02 -12.87
C ARG A 403 1.44 5.61 -12.74
N THR A 404 1.19 6.67 -13.48
CA THR A 404 -0.16 7.23 -13.65
C THR A 404 -0.93 6.35 -14.63
N LEU A 405 -2.13 5.92 -14.26
CA LEU A 405 -3.06 5.12 -15.03
C LEU A 405 -4.07 6.02 -15.74
N ARG A 406 -4.87 5.46 -16.63
CA ARG A 406 -5.94 6.20 -17.34
C ARG A 406 -7.19 6.33 -16.51
#